data_1437b846b21f46ac7c97ab09c45cd3dd
#
_entry.id   1437b846b21f46ac7c97ab09c45cd3dd
#
_cell.length_a   1.000
_cell.length_b   1.000
_cell.length_c   1.000
_cell.angle_alpha   90.00
_cell.angle_beta   90.00
_cell.angle_gamma   90.00
#
_symmetry.space_group_name_H-M   'P 1'
#
loop_
_entity.id
_entity.type
_entity.pdbx_description
1 polymer ?
#
loop_
_entity_poly.entity_id
_entity_poly.type
_entity_poly.pdbx_seq_one_letter_code
_entity_poly.pdbx_strand_id
1 'polypeptide(L)'
;MYGVDRAYVALRRSDIVTQEIVGGTDLAVYMQPDVAPGLRTTAWAAAIALVQTLDAAGARHHDLNVKNILLVPHVRHFEAWVLDVDRVVFGAPNSARVRLGNAARLLRSARKWRDEKGAVFDEGDAAQLGVSSCVKRRTCLSPAEEAGPSLRSGRQGN
;
A
#
# COMPACT_ATOMS: atom_id res chain seq x y z
N MET A 1 -17.59 10.75 -18.71
CA MET A 1 -18.72 11.66 -19.01
C MET A 1 -19.71 11.51 -17.88
N TYR A 2 -20.12 12.61 -17.24
CA TYR A 2 -21.07 12.57 -16.11
C TYR A 2 -22.38 13.16 -16.59
N GLY A 3 -23.48 12.41 -16.40
CA GLY A 3 -24.83 12.93 -16.60
C GLY A 3 -25.52 13.06 -15.24
N VAL A 4 -26.16 14.16 -14.95
CA VAL A 4 -26.97 14.35 -13.72
C VAL A 4 -28.37 14.71 -14.13
N ASP A 5 -29.33 13.81 -13.89
CA ASP A 5 -30.73 14.07 -14.05
C ASP A 5 -31.41 14.38 -12.71
N ARG A 6 -32.27 15.39 -12.69
CA ARG A 6 -33.10 15.70 -11.53
C ARG A 6 -34.40 14.88 -11.60
N ALA A 7 -34.52 13.83 -10.83
CA ALA A 7 -35.73 13.01 -10.77
C ALA A 7 -36.81 13.63 -9.85
N TYR A 8 -36.40 14.32 -8.74
CA TYR A 8 -37.27 15.04 -7.78
C TYR A 8 -36.45 16.11 -7.06
N VAL A 9 -37.12 17.05 -6.39
CA VAL A 9 -36.48 18.19 -5.70
C VAL A 9 -35.37 17.78 -4.69
N ALA A 10 -35.44 16.56 -4.16
CA ALA A 10 -34.49 16.04 -3.17
C ALA A 10 -33.64 14.85 -3.66
N LEU A 11 -33.93 14.28 -4.83
CA LEU A 11 -33.20 13.12 -5.37
C LEU A 11 -32.48 13.49 -6.65
N ARG A 12 -31.20 13.14 -6.73
CA ARG A 12 -30.36 13.28 -7.94
C ARG A 12 -29.95 11.90 -8.43
N ARG A 13 -30.14 11.62 -9.70
CA ARG A 13 -29.57 10.45 -10.36
C ARG A 13 -28.27 10.90 -11.04
N SER A 14 -27.21 10.14 -10.82
CA SER A 14 -25.95 10.31 -11.54
C SER A 14 -25.59 9.01 -12.21
N ASP A 15 -25.28 9.06 -13.50
CA ASP A 15 -24.77 7.94 -14.25
C ASP A 15 -23.26 8.12 -14.44
N ILE A 16 -22.48 7.10 -14.08
CA ILE A 16 -21.02 7.10 -14.23
C ILE A 16 -20.68 6.09 -15.31
N VAL A 17 -19.98 6.52 -16.34
CA VAL A 17 -19.44 5.67 -17.39
C VAL A 17 -17.95 5.56 -17.19
N THR A 18 -17.45 4.31 -17.02
CA THR A 18 -16.03 4.00 -16.92
C THR A 18 -15.60 3.13 -18.09
N GLN A 19 -14.33 3.23 -18.48
CA GLN A 19 -13.76 2.31 -19.45
C GLN A 19 -13.51 0.95 -18.79
N GLU A 20 -13.99 -0.13 -19.40
CA GLU A 20 -13.69 -1.47 -18.96
C GLU A 20 -12.23 -1.82 -19.28
N ILE A 21 -11.52 -2.41 -18.31
CA ILE A 21 -10.19 -2.97 -18.49
C ILE A 21 -10.36 -4.47 -18.78
N VAL A 22 -10.36 -4.82 -20.05
CA VAL A 22 -10.63 -6.19 -20.50
C VAL A 22 -9.49 -7.12 -20.10
N GLY A 23 -9.85 -8.32 -19.56
CA GLY A 23 -8.89 -9.36 -19.20
C GLY A 23 -8.14 -9.10 -17.90
N GLY A 24 -8.48 -8.04 -17.17
CA GLY A 24 -7.91 -7.75 -15.87
C GLY A 24 -8.41 -8.72 -14.79
N THR A 25 -7.49 -9.15 -13.91
CA THR A 25 -7.77 -10.03 -12.77
C THR A 25 -7.08 -9.47 -11.53
N ASP A 26 -7.70 -9.53 -10.36
CA ASP A 26 -7.10 -9.00 -9.14
C ASP A 26 -5.85 -9.80 -8.70
N LEU A 27 -4.91 -9.13 -8.02
CA LEU A 27 -3.67 -9.75 -7.54
C LEU A 27 -3.94 -10.96 -6.63
N ALA A 28 -5.07 -10.97 -5.90
CA ALA A 28 -5.40 -12.07 -4.99
C ALA A 28 -5.58 -13.42 -5.71
N VAL A 29 -6.00 -13.41 -6.97
CA VAL A 29 -6.11 -14.65 -7.78
C VAL A 29 -4.73 -15.22 -8.05
N TYR A 30 -3.74 -14.39 -8.34
CA TYR A 30 -2.36 -14.84 -8.57
C TYR A 30 -1.62 -15.30 -7.30
N MET A 31 -2.19 -15.04 -6.13
CA MET A 31 -1.66 -15.52 -4.85
C MET A 31 -2.18 -16.92 -4.45
N GLN A 32 -3.05 -17.55 -5.24
CA GLN A 32 -3.58 -18.87 -4.91
C GLN A 32 -2.49 -19.95 -5.00
N PRO A 33 -2.59 -21.02 -4.20
CA PRO A 33 -1.57 -22.10 -4.16
C PRO A 33 -1.37 -22.83 -5.49
N ASP A 34 -2.42 -22.94 -6.30
CA ASP A 34 -2.44 -23.59 -7.60
C ASP A 34 -1.80 -22.79 -8.73
N VAL A 35 -1.48 -21.52 -8.48
CA VAL A 35 -0.79 -20.66 -9.44
C VAL A 35 0.70 -21.02 -9.51
N ALA A 36 1.22 -21.18 -10.74
CA ALA A 36 2.63 -21.47 -10.97
C ALA A 36 3.55 -20.41 -10.30
N PRO A 37 4.66 -20.84 -9.64
CA PRO A 37 5.53 -19.91 -8.91
C PRO A 37 6.06 -18.76 -9.75
N GLY A 38 6.49 -19.01 -10.99
CA GLY A 38 7.00 -17.96 -11.90
C GLY A 38 5.94 -16.90 -12.26
N LEU A 39 4.68 -17.33 -12.45
CA LEU A 39 3.58 -16.44 -12.74
C LEU A 39 3.25 -15.55 -11.51
N ARG A 40 3.27 -16.14 -10.32
CA ARG A 40 3.11 -15.43 -9.04
C ARG A 40 4.18 -14.37 -8.84
N THR A 41 5.45 -14.72 -9.05
CA THR A 41 6.58 -13.78 -8.95
C THR A 41 6.41 -12.61 -9.92
N THR A 42 5.99 -12.88 -11.17
CA THR A 42 5.77 -11.84 -12.16
C THR A 42 4.60 -10.93 -11.77
N ALA A 43 3.51 -11.49 -11.22
CA ALA A 43 2.38 -10.73 -10.71
C ALA A 43 2.77 -9.80 -9.56
N TRP A 44 3.56 -10.31 -8.61
CA TRP A 44 4.08 -9.51 -7.49
C TRP A 44 5.03 -8.40 -7.98
N ALA A 45 5.91 -8.68 -8.93
CA ALA A 45 6.79 -7.67 -9.51
C ALA A 45 5.99 -6.50 -10.12
N ALA A 46 4.90 -6.80 -10.83
CA ALA A 46 4.02 -5.77 -11.37
C ALA A 46 3.31 -4.95 -10.27
N ALA A 47 2.84 -5.60 -9.21
CA ALA A 47 2.24 -4.92 -8.07
C ALA A 47 3.25 -4.00 -7.34
N ILE A 48 4.50 -4.44 -7.18
CA ILE A 48 5.58 -3.65 -6.61
C ILE A 48 5.87 -2.42 -7.48
N ALA A 49 5.97 -2.59 -8.80
CA ALA A 49 6.17 -1.49 -9.74
C ALA A 49 5.03 -0.46 -9.69
N LEU A 50 3.77 -0.92 -9.56
CA LEU A 50 2.62 -0.04 -9.37
C LEU A 50 2.76 0.78 -8.07
N VAL A 51 3.12 0.15 -6.94
CA VAL A 51 3.33 0.86 -5.66
C VAL A 51 4.43 1.90 -5.80
N GLN A 52 5.53 1.58 -6.48
CA GLN A 52 6.61 2.54 -6.74
C GLN A 52 6.13 3.73 -7.59
N THR A 53 5.26 3.48 -8.58
CA THR A 53 4.65 4.54 -9.40
C THR A 53 3.75 5.44 -8.55
N LEU A 54 2.92 4.87 -7.67
CA LEU A 54 2.11 5.63 -6.73
C LEU A 54 2.97 6.50 -5.79
N ASP A 55 4.10 5.95 -5.31
CA ASP A 55 5.02 6.66 -4.44
C ASP A 55 5.71 7.82 -5.17
N ALA A 56 6.13 7.61 -6.42
CA ALA A 56 6.73 8.63 -7.26
C ALA A 56 5.75 9.77 -7.57
N ALA A 57 4.46 9.46 -7.71
CA ALA A 57 3.40 10.45 -7.90
C ALA A 57 2.95 11.12 -6.59
N GLY A 58 3.42 10.67 -5.43
CA GLY A 58 2.94 11.12 -4.13
C GLY A 58 1.52 10.63 -3.79
N ALA A 59 1.02 9.63 -4.52
CA ALA A 59 -0.33 9.09 -4.37
C ALA A 59 -0.39 8.07 -3.22
N ARG A 60 -1.00 8.45 -2.11
CA ARG A 60 -1.25 7.56 -0.98
C ARG A 60 -2.65 6.98 -1.07
N HIS A 61 -2.73 5.69 -1.33
CA HIS A 61 -3.99 4.97 -1.37
C HIS A 61 -4.38 4.46 0.02
N HIS A 62 -5.47 4.98 0.59
CA HIS A 62 -5.86 4.65 1.97
C HIS A 62 -6.46 3.26 2.14
N ASP A 63 -6.80 2.58 1.06
CA ASP A 63 -7.32 1.20 1.05
C ASP A 63 -6.59 0.32 0.03
N LEU A 64 -5.27 0.46 -0.09
CA LEU A 64 -4.48 -0.38 -0.97
C LEU A 64 -4.44 -1.82 -0.43
N ASN A 65 -5.04 -2.74 -1.16
CA ASN A 65 -5.12 -4.15 -0.83
C ASN A 65 -4.99 -5.02 -2.09
N VAL A 66 -4.83 -6.33 -1.93
CA VAL A 66 -4.58 -7.26 -3.05
C VAL A 66 -5.76 -7.34 -4.04
N LYS A 67 -6.96 -6.96 -3.65
CA LYS A 67 -8.14 -6.92 -4.54
C LYS A 67 -8.25 -5.61 -5.31
N ASN A 68 -7.63 -4.54 -4.80
CA ASN A 68 -7.62 -3.23 -5.45
C ASN A 68 -6.43 -3.04 -6.40
N ILE A 69 -5.68 -4.11 -6.67
CA ILE A 69 -4.66 -4.17 -7.71
C ILE A 69 -5.14 -5.13 -8.79
N LEU A 70 -5.47 -4.57 -9.96
CA LEU A 70 -5.87 -5.32 -11.14
C LEU A 70 -4.66 -5.54 -12.03
N LEU A 71 -4.46 -6.76 -12.47
CA LEU A 71 -3.36 -7.17 -13.35
C LEU A 71 -3.90 -7.61 -14.70
N VAL A 72 -3.44 -6.98 -15.76
CA VAL A 72 -3.74 -7.35 -17.15
C VAL A 72 -2.54 -8.12 -17.70
N PRO A 73 -2.71 -9.37 -18.12
CA PRO A 73 -1.60 -10.17 -18.63
C PRO A 73 -1.19 -9.74 -20.03
N HIS A 74 0.13 -9.59 -20.23
CA HIS A 74 0.79 -9.46 -21.52
C HIS A 74 1.75 -10.65 -21.73
N VAL A 75 2.36 -10.76 -22.91
CA VAL A 75 3.20 -11.92 -23.27
C VAL A 75 4.34 -12.18 -22.28
N ARG A 76 4.92 -11.13 -21.66
CA ARG A 76 6.10 -11.26 -20.79
C ARG A 76 5.98 -10.53 -19.46
N HIS A 77 4.89 -9.81 -19.22
CA HIS A 77 4.70 -9.01 -18.02
C HIS A 77 3.21 -8.84 -17.72
N PHE A 78 2.91 -8.27 -16.57
CA PHE A 78 1.60 -7.74 -16.25
C PHE A 78 1.63 -6.22 -16.30
N GLU A 79 0.58 -5.63 -16.84
CA GLU A 79 0.25 -4.24 -16.60
C GLU A 79 -0.61 -4.17 -15.34
N ALA A 80 -0.22 -3.31 -14.38
CA ALA A 80 -0.91 -3.21 -13.10
C ALA A 80 -1.70 -1.90 -12.99
N TRP A 81 -2.95 -2.00 -12.55
CA TRP A 81 -3.86 -0.89 -12.34
C TRP A 81 -4.32 -0.84 -10.89
N VAL A 82 -4.54 0.36 -10.35
CA VAL A 82 -5.14 0.52 -9.04
C VAL A 82 -6.62 0.84 -9.18
N LEU A 83 -7.44 0.16 -8.35
CA LEU A 83 -8.89 0.38 -8.24
C LEU A 83 -9.22 1.22 -7.00
N ASP A 84 -10.48 1.69 -6.90
CA ASP A 84 -10.99 2.47 -5.76
C ASP A 84 -10.19 3.75 -5.49
N VAL A 85 -9.93 4.52 -6.52
CA VAL A 85 -9.10 5.74 -6.46
C VAL A 85 -9.72 6.89 -5.64
N ASP A 86 -10.97 6.79 -5.23
CA ASP A 86 -11.64 7.70 -4.30
C ASP A 86 -10.95 7.75 -2.92
N ARG A 87 -10.19 6.71 -2.59
CA ARG A 87 -9.38 6.58 -1.38
C ARG A 87 -7.93 7.10 -1.53
N VAL A 88 -7.61 7.74 -2.67
CA VAL A 88 -6.28 8.29 -2.93
C VAL A 88 -6.18 9.73 -2.46
N VAL A 89 -5.12 10.05 -1.72
CA VAL A 89 -4.76 11.40 -1.31
C VAL A 89 -3.35 11.70 -1.80
N PHE A 90 -3.16 12.83 -2.45
CA PHE A 90 -1.85 13.25 -2.93
C PHE A 90 -1.07 13.98 -1.84
N GLY A 91 0.20 13.61 -1.69
CA GLY A 91 1.19 14.23 -0.84
C GLY A 91 2.45 14.57 -1.64
N ALA A 92 3.55 14.82 -0.94
CA ALA A 92 4.83 15.07 -1.61
C ALA A 92 5.30 13.81 -2.36
N PRO A 93 5.68 13.93 -3.65
CA PRO A 93 6.26 12.85 -4.44
C PRO A 93 7.48 12.23 -3.75
N ASN A 94 7.63 10.93 -3.87
CA ASN A 94 8.74 10.15 -3.28
C ASN A 94 8.87 10.25 -1.75
N SER A 95 7.83 10.72 -1.04
CA SER A 95 7.91 10.86 0.41
C SER A 95 7.89 9.49 1.11
N ALA A 96 8.71 9.36 2.18
CA ALA A 96 8.73 8.15 2.99
C ALA A 96 7.35 7.83 3.61
N ARG A 97 6.55 8.85 3.91
CA ARG A 97 5.19 8.69 4.46
C ARG A 97 4.24 8.02 3.46
N VAL A 98 4.30 8.40 2.18
CA VAL A 98 3.50 7.78 1.11
C VAL A 98 3.95 6.34 0.91
N ARG A 99 5.25 6.14 0.67
CA ARG A 99 5.84 4.81 0.44
C ARG A 99 5.52 3.82 1.56
N LEU A 100 5.84 4.16 2.80
CA LEU A 100 5.59 3.28 3.94
C LEU A 100 4.07 3.05 4.15
N GLY A 101 3.24 4.05 3.87
CA GLY A 101 1.80 3.94 3.97
C GLY A 101 1.21 2.95 2.96
N ASN A 102 1.58 3.04 1.69
CA ASN A 102 1.14 2.14 0.62
C ASN A 102 1.64 0.71 0.86
N ALA A 103 2.95 0.55 1.08
CA ALA A 103 3.57 -0.73 1.32
C ALA A 103 2.99 -1.46 2.55
N ALA A 104 2.81 -0.76 3.68
CA ALA A 104 2.25 -1.35 4.89
C ALA A 104 0.81 -1.85 4.70
N ARG A 105 0.00 -1.17 3.88
CA ARG A 105 -1.37 -1.60 3.58
C ARG A 105 -1.39 -2.85 2.70
N LEU A 106 -0.63 -2.83 1.60
CA LEU A 106 -0.54 -3.99 0.71
C LEU A 106 -0.04 -5.23 1.46
N LEU A 107 1.04 -5.09 2.24
CA LEU A 107 1.60 -6.20 3.02
C LEU A 107 0.63 -6.74 4.08
N ARG A 108 -0.10 -5.85 4.77
CA ARG A 108 -1.13 -6.30 5.71
C ARG A 108 -2.22 -7.10 5.01
N SER A 109 -2.67 -6.66 3.84
CA SER A 109 -3.65 -7.38 3.05
C SER A 109 -3.10 -8.73 2.57
N ALA A 110 -1.87 -8.79 2.07
CA ALA A 110 -1.24 -10.03 1.62
C ALA A 110 -1.10 -11.05 2.76
N ARG A 111 -0.66 -10.62 3.94
CA ARG A 111 -0.57 -11.48 5.14
C ARG A 111 -1.94 -11.99 5.57
N LYS A 112 -2.95 -11.13 5.60
CA LYS A 112 -4.34 -11.52 5.89
C LYS A 112 -4.82 -12.60 4.92
N TRP A 113 -4.56 -12.45 3.63
CA TRP A 113 -4.94 -13.44 2.61
C TRP A 113 -4.18 -14.75 2.79
N ARG A 114 -2.90 -14.71 3.13
CA ARG A 114 -2.12 -15.91 3.48
C ARG A 114 -2.75 -16.63 4.68
N ASP A 115 -3.05 -15.91 5.75
CA ASP A 115 -3.48 -16.50 7.02
C ASP A 115 -4.94 -16.98 6.98
N GLU A 116 -5.83 -16.30 6.24
CA GLU A 116 -7.26 -16.62 6.18
C GLU A 116 -7.66 -17.46 4.96
N LYS A 117 -6.93 -17.37 3.85
CA LYS A 117 -7.29 -18.00 2.57
C LYS A 117 -6.26 -18.97 2.06
N GLY A 118 -5.17 -19.19 2.79
CA GLY A 118 -4.08 -20.05 2.34
C GLY A 118 -3.30 -19.51 1.13
N ALA A 119 -3.40 -18.22 0.85
CA ALA A 119 -2.68 -17.60 -0.25
C ALA A 119 -1.16 -17.72 -0.03
N VAL A 120 -0.42 -17.85 -1.12
CA VAL A 120 1.05 -17.92 -1.08
C VAL A 120 1.63 -16.52 -1.14
N PHE A 121 2.30 -16.13 -0.08
CA PHE A 121 2.99 -14.84 0.04
C PHE A 121 4.35 -15.06 0.71
N ASP A 122 5.43 -14.62 0.05
CA ASP A 122 6.79 -14.67 0.59
C ASP A 122 7.15 -13.33 1.25
N GLU A 123 7.75 -13.39 2.44
CA GLU A 123 8.29 -12.20 3.12
C GLU A 123 9.48 -11.59 2.36
N GLY A 124 10.13 -12.34 1.44
CA GLY A 124 11.11 -11.80 0.50
C GLY A 124 10.51 -10.75 -0.45
N ASP A 125 9.26 -10.96 -0.88
CA ASP A 125 8.52 -9.97 -1.68
C ASP A 125 8.27 -8.67 -0.88
N ALA A 126 8.06 -8.79 0.43
CA ALA A 126 7.92 -7.65 1.33
C ALA A 126 9.18 -6.77 1.40
N ALA A 127 10.36 -7.39 1.31
CA ALA A 127 11.64 -6.66 1.36
C ALA A 127 11.79 -5.71 0.17
N GLN A 128 11.27 -6.07 -1.00
CA GLN A 128 11.31 -5.25 -2.21
C GLN A 128 10.47 -3.97 -2.11
N LEU A 129 9.45 -3.94 -1.24
CA LEU A 129 8.68 -2.75 -0.93
C LEU A 129 9.38 -1.79 0.06
N GLY A 130 10.62 -2.11 0.47
CA GLY A 130 11.42 -1.27 1.35
C GLY A 130 10.93 -1.18 2.81
N VAL A 131 10.06 -2.09 3.25
CA VAL A 131 9.44 -2.07 4.60
C VAL A 131 10.07 -3.07 5.57
N SER A 132 10.93 -3.95 5.08
CA SER A 132 11.48 -5.09 5.86
C SER A 132 12.29 -4.71 7.11
N SER A 133 12.80 -3.50 7.20
CA SER A 133 13.63 -3.07 8.33
C SER A 133 12.90 -2.25 9.41
N CYS A 134 11.69 -1.78 9.15
CA CYS A 134 11.02 -0.86 10.08
C CYS A 134 10.15 -1.58 11.13
N VAL A 135 9.70 -2.81 10.87
CA VAL A 135 8.83 -3.54 11.81
C VAL A 135 9.61 -4.11 12.99
N LYS A 136 10.91 -4.39 12.83
CA LYS A 136 11.75 -4.91 13.93
C LYS A 136 12.26 -3.84 14.92
N ARG A 137 12.08 -2.53 14.67
CA ARG A 137 12.61 -1.46 15.53
C ARG A 137 11.62 -0.91 16.58
N ARG A 138 10.43 -1.47 16.71
CA ARG A 138 9.49 -1.04 17.78
C ARG A 138 9.76 -1.65 19.14
N THR A 139 10.77 -2.50 19.30
CA THR A 139 11.05 -3.18 20.57
C THR A 139 12.33 -2.69 21.28
N CYS A 140 13.00 -1.65 20.77
CA CYS A 140 14.23 -1.12 21.38
C CYS A 140 14.17 0.41 21.57
N LEU A 141 13.14 0.91 22.23
CA LEU A 141 13.20 2.19 22.93
C LEU A 141 13.06 1.88 24.41
N SER A 142 14.17 1.53 25.06
CA SER A 142 14.31 1.59 26.50
C SER A 142 14.18 3.05 26.95
N PRO A 143 13.39 3.35 27.97
CA PRO A 143 13.38 4.65 28.60
C PRO A 143 14.56 4.73 29.58
N ALA A 144 15.72 5.14 29.10
CA ALA A 144 16.85 5.47 29.93
C ALA A 144 17.68 6.51 29.20
N GLU A 145 17.43 7.76 29.50
CA GLU A 145 18.41 8.85 29.64
C GLU A 145 17.69 10.20 29.69
N GLU A 146 16.99 10.43 30.80
CA GLU A 146 16.76 11.79 31.29
C GLU A 146 17.41 11.90 32.67
N ALA A 147 18.73 12.07 32.68
CA ALA A 147 19.45 12.59 33.84
C ALA A 147 20.19 13.84 33.37
N GLY A 148 19.52 14.97 33.40
CA GLY A 148 20.13 16.28 33.23
C GLY A 148 21.10 16.58 34.39
N PRO A 149 22.23 17.28 34.17
CA PRO A 149 23.21 17.60 35.19
C PRO A 149 22.62 18.64 36.14
N SER A 150 22.58 18.26 37.41
CA SER A 150 22.29 19.12 38.56
C SER A 150 23.37 20.21 38.69
N LEU A 151 23.00 21.45 38.44
CA LEU A 151 23.82 22.63 38.77
C LEU A 151 23.82 22.83 40.29
N ARG A 152 24.92 22.41 40.95
CA ARG A 152 25.22 22.85 42.30
C ARG A 152 25.71 24.29 42.27
N SER A 153 24.87 25.21 42.74
CA SER A 153 25.30 26.55 43.11
C SER A 153 26.09 26.51 44.41
N GLY A 154 27.38 26.67 44.32
CA GLY A 154 28.25 26.93 45.46
C GLY A 154 28.08 28.37 45.94
N ARG A 155 27.53 28.55 47.12
CA ARG A 155 27.51 29.81 47.86
C ARG A 155 28.75 29.80 48.72
N GLN A 156 29.73 30.64 48.39
CA GLN A 156 30.81 30.99 49.34
C GLN A 156 30.46 32.34 49.98
N GLY A 157 30.34 32.32 51.29
CA GLY A 157 30.30 33.52 52.12
C GLY A 157 31.72 33.95 52.53
N ASN A 158 31.88 35.23 52.57
CA ASN A 158 32.58 35.95 53.61
C ASN A 158 32.14 37.41 53.53
#